data_2999061d7ce1f32276a90dcb00e47660
#
_entry.id   2999061d7ce1f32276a90dcb00e47660
#
_cell.length_a   1.000
_cell.length_b   1.000
_cell.length_c   1.000
_cell.angle_alpha   90.00
_cell.angle_beta   90.00
_cell.angle_gamma   90.00
#
_symmetry.space_group_name_H-M   'P 1'
#
loop_
_entity.id
_entity.type
_entity.pdbx_description
1 polymer ?
#
loop_
_entity_poly.entity_id
_entity_poly.type
_entity_poly.pdbx_seq_one_letter_code
_entity_poly.pdbx_strand_id
1 'polypeptide(L)'
;MKIVKILGGLGNQMFQYALYLSLQESFPKERVALDLSCFNGYHLHNGFELERIFSLTAQKASAAAIMRIAYYYPNYLLWRIGKRLLPRRKTMCLESSTFRYDESVLTREGDRYFDGYWQDERYFLACREKVLKAFTFPAFKRTENLSLLRKLDKNSVAIHVRRGDYIGNQLYQGICDFDYYRAAIEKMCTYVTPSMFCIFSNDIAWCQTHLQPYLKAPVIYVTWNTGTESYRDMQLMSCCAHNIIANSSFSWWGAWLNQNSAKVVIAPKRWLNMDNCQFPLPASWVKI
;
A
#
# COMPACT_ATOMS: atom_id res chain seq x y z
N MET A 1 8.72 -20.99 14.27
CA MET A 1 9.16 -19.61 14.02
C MET A 1 8.66 -19.13 12.66
N LYS A 2 8.15 -17.91 12.55
CA LYS A 2 7.69 -17.30 11.29
C LYS A 2 8.60 -16.11 10.95
N ILE A 3 9.00 -15.96 9.70
CA ILE A 3 9.77 -14.79 9.23
C ILE A 3 9.04 -14.18 8.05
N VAL A 4 8.76 -12.88 8.11
CA VAL A 4 8.15 -12.12 7.01
C VAL A 4 9.23 -11.22 6.40
N LYS A 5 9.47 -11.35 5.11
CA LYS A 5 10.36 -10.45 4.38
C LYS A 5 9.66 -9.12 4.11
N ILE A 6 10.33 -8.03 4.39
CA ILE A 6 9.88 -6.68 4.05
C ILE A 6 10.71 -6.14 2.89
N LEU A 7 10.01 -5.65 1.86
CA LEU A 7 10.65 -5.06 0.68
C LEU A 7 9.64 -4.16 -0.07
N GLY A 8 10.15 -3.19 -0.83
CA GLY A 8 9.33 -2.29 -1.64
C GLY A 8 9.04 -0.95 -0.97
N GLY A 9 8.16 -0.15 -1.57
CA GLY A 9 7.73 1.13 -1.03
C GLY A 9 6.78 0.98 0.17
N LEU A 10 6.46 2.10 0.82
CA LEU A 10 5.70 2.15 2.08
C LEU A 10 4.43 1.29 2.06
N GLY A 11 3.59 1.40 1.01
CA GLY A 11 2.35 0.62 0.95
C GLY A 11 2.59 -0.90 0.93
N ASN A 12 3.65 -1.37 0.28
CA ASN A 12 4.02 -2.79 0.29
C ASN A 12 4.54 -3.21 1.67
N GLN A 13 5.37 -2.38 2.29
CA GLN A 13 5.86 -2.63 3.65
C GLN A 13 4.71 -2.74 4.65
N MET A 14 3.67 -1.91 4.51
CA MET A 14 2.48 -1.95 5.36
C MET A 14 1.71 -3.26 5.20
N PHE A 15 1.51 -3.77 3.99
CA PHE A 15 0.87 -5.08 3.79
C PHE A 15 1.66 -6.22 4.43
N GLN A 16 2.96 -6.25 4.22
CA GLN A 16 3.85 -7.25 4.81
C GLN A 16 3.85 -7.18 6.34
N TYR A 17 3.83 -5.97 6.90
CA TYR A 17 3.75 -5.78 8.35
C TYR A 17 2.36 -6.15 8.91
N ALA A 18 1.29 -5.90 8.18
CA ALA A 18 -0.05 -6.35 8.55
C ALA A 18 -0.13 -7.88 8.61
N LEU A 19 0.47 -8.59 7.65
CA LEU A 19 0.64 -10.05 7.74
C LEU A 19 1.47 -10.45 8.98
N TYR A 20 2.58 -9.75 9.27
CA TYR A 20 3.38 -10.01 10.47
C TYR A 20 2.54 -9.93 11.75
N LEU A 21 1.69 -8.90 11.89
CA LEU A 21 0.78 -8.74 13.03
C LEU A 21 -0.24 -9.89 13.11
N SER A 22 -0.79 -10.27 11.97
CA SER A 22 -1.76 -11.37 11.88
C SER A 22 -1.13 -12.72 12.28
N LEU A 23 0.10 -12.98 11.83
CA LEU A 23 0.83 -14.19 12.22
C LEU A 23 1.15 -14.22 13.72
N GLN A 24 1.39 -13.08 14.35
CA GLN A 24 1.53 -13.02 15.81
C GLN A 24 0.24 -13.40 16.56
N GLU A 25 -0.92 -12.99 16.03
CA GLU A 25 -2.22 -13.39 16.59
C GLU A 25 -2.51 -14.88 16.35
N SER A 26 -2.26 -15.37 15.13
CA SER A 26 -2.50 -16.76 14.77
C SER A 26 -1.60 -17.74 15.50
N PHE A 27 -0.37 -17.32 15.83
CA PHE A 27 0.66 -18.17 16.44
C PHE A 27 1.27 -17.52 17.70
N PRO A 28 0.49 -17.29 18.79
CA PRO A 28 0.94 -16.53 19.96
C PRO A 28 2.10 -17.18 20.73
N LYS A 29 2.33 -18.48 20.54
CA LYS A 29 3.45 -19.22 21.15
C LYS A 29 4.69 -19.30 20.25
N GLU A 30 4.59 -18.83 19.00
CA GLU A 30 5.71 -18.85 18.07
C GLU A 30 6.38 -17.47 17.96
N ARG A 31 7.68 -17.49 17.75
CA ARG A 31 8.41 -16.26 17.44
C ARG A 31 8.09 -15.86 16.00
N VAL A 32 7.59 -14.64 15.80
CA VAL A 32 7.42 -14.00 14.50
C VAL A 32 8.43 -12.85 14.38
N ALA A 33 9.15 -12.76 13.25
CA ALA A 33 10.20 -11.77 13.04
C ALA A 33 10.19 -11.23 11.60
N LEU A 34 10.81 -10.07 11.39
CA LEU A 34 10.97 -9.45 10.08
C LEU A 34 12.36 -9.70 9.51
N ASP A 35 12.45 -9.99 8.21
CA ASP A 35 13.68 -9.95 7.45
C ASP A 35 13.76 -8.62 6.68
N LEU A 36 14.71 -7.78 7.05
CA LEU A 36 14.99 -6.47 6.45
C LEU A 36 16.28 -6.47 5.63
N SER A 37 16.93 -7.62 5.45
CA SER A 37 18.27 -7.72 4.82
C SER A 37 18.30 -7.15 3.41
N CYS A 38 17.20 -7.26 2.68
CA CYS A 38 17.09 -6.72 1.31
C CYS A 38 17.12 -5.19 1.23
N PHE A 39 16.96 -4.45 2.34
CA PHE A 39 17.10 -2.99 2.30
C PHE A 39 18.56 -2.55 2.19
N ASN A 40 19.53 -3.40 2.50
CA ASN A 40 20.92 -3.15 2.19
C ASN A 40 21.11 -3.09 0.66
N GLY A 41 21.56 -1.93 0.14
CA GLY A 41 21.70 -1.68 -1.29
C GLY A 41 20.38 -1.55 -2.06
N TYR A 42 19.27 -1.31 -1.37
CA TYR A 42 17.98 -0.99 -1.97
C TYR A 42 17.82 0.51 -2.10
N HIS A 43 18.02 1.04 -3.29
CA HIS A 43 17.99 2.47 -3.57
C HIS A 43 16.66 2.97 -4.17
N LEU A 44 15.65 2.10 -4.22
CA LEU A 44 14.31 2.47 -4.66
C LEU A 44 13.48 2.94 -3.46
N HIS A 45 12.64 3.93 -3.66
CA HIS A 45 11.82 4.55 -2.61
C HIS A 45 12.69 5.16 -1.47
N ASN A 46 12.14 5.26 -0.27
CA ASN A 46 12.81 5.86 0.89
C ASN A 46 13.42 4.80 1.85
N GLY A 47 13.68 3.58 1.37
CA GLY A 47 14.17 2.48 2.20
C GLY A 47 13.11 1.91 3.14
N PHE A 48 13.52 1.44 4.33
CA PHE A 48 12.59 0.93 5.34
C PHE A 48 11.97 2.08 6.14
N GLU A 49 10.66 2.29 6.00
CA GLU A 49 9.97 3.48 6.49
C GLU A 49 9.11 3.25 7.73
N LEU A 50 8.68 2.02 8.02
CA LEU A 50 7.68 1.75 9.05
C LEU A 50 8.09 2.21 10.45
N GLU A 51 9.33 1.93 10.88
CA GLU A 51 9.83 2.34 12.19
C GLU A 51 9.91 3.87 12.32
N ARG A 52 10.30 4.54 11.22
CA ARG A 52 10.42 6.00 11.19
C ARG A 52 9.07 6.70 11.24
N ILE A 53 8.07 6.18 10.51
CA ILE A 53 6.76 6.82 10.38
C ILE A 53 5.85 6.50 11.55
N PHE A 54 5.76 5.22 11.92
CA PHE A 54 4.76 4.74 12.87
C PHE A 54 5.33 4.38 14.25
N SER A 55 6.61 4.67 14.50
CA SER A 55 7.31 4.34 15.75
C SER A 55 7.14 2.86 16.15
N LEU A 56 7.11 1.96 15.17
CA LEU A 56 6.91 0.54 15.37
C LEU A 56 8.21 -0.12 15.86
N THR A 57 8.08 -1.01 16.81
CA THR A 57 9.15 -1.91 17.27
C THR A 57 8.80 -3.32 16.80
N ALA A 58 9.59 -3.86 15.89
CA ALA A 58 9.41 -5.23 15.40
C ALA A 58 10.64 -6.08 15.68
N GLN A 59 10.42 -7.35 15.98
CA GLN A 59 11.54 -8.29 16.11
C GLN A 59 12.19 -8.51 14.75
N LYS A 60 13.49 -8.27 14.65
CA LYS A 60 14.27 -8.53 13.43
C LYS A 60 14.86 -9.93 13.49
N ALA A 61 14.78 -10.66 12.38
CA ALA A 61 15.39 -11.98 12.26
C ALA A 61 16.91 -11.86 12.09
N SER A 62 17.67 -12.70 12.78
CA SER A 62 19.12 -12.81 12.54
C SER A 62 19.39 -13.57 11.25
N ALA A 63 20.57 -13.35 10.65
CA ALA A 63 21.02 -14.10 9.48
C ALA A 63 20.95 -15.62 9.71
N ALA A 64 21.38 -16.09 10.89
CA ALA A 64 21.34 -17.51 11.27
C ALA A 64 19.89 -18.04 11.30
N ALA A 65 18.93 -17.27 11.83
CA ALA A 65 17.52 -17.65 11.83
C ALA A 65 16.95 -17.75 10.43
N ILE A 66 17.30 -16.80 9.54
CA ILE A 66 16.89 -16.84 8.13
C ILE A 66 17.48 -18.06 7.42
N MET A 67 18.80 -18.30 7.58
CA MET A 67 19.51 -19.44 6.94
C MET A 67 18.91 -20.80 7.33
N ARG A 68 18.38 -20.94 8.52
CA ARG A 68 17.70 -22.16 8.98
C ARG A 68 16.45 -22.47 8.16
N ILE A 69 15.66 -21.43 7.79
CA ILE A 69 14.33 -21.61 7.19
C ILE A 69 14.32 -21.28 5.69
N ALA A 70 15.19 -20.35 5.26
CA ALA A 70 15.23 -19.85 3.89
C ALA A 70 16.66 -19.62 3.44
N TYR A 71 16.84 -18.83 2.38
CA TYR A 71 18.14 -18.33 1.96
C TYR A 71 18.34 -16.92 2.47
N TYR A 72 19.46 -16.70 3.18
CA TYR A 72 19.85 -15.36 3.61
C TYR A 72 20.55 -14.62 2.46
N TYR A 73 20.06 -13.45 2.15
CA TYR A 73 20.64 -12.54 1.18
C TYR A 73 21.05 -11.24 1.88
N PRO A 74 22.36 -10.96 2.02
CA PRO A 74 22.83 -9.77 2.76
C PRO A 74 22.49 -8.45 2.12
N ASN A 75 22.02 -8.45 0.84
CA ASN A 75 21.60 -7.25 0.13
C ASN A 75 20.61 -7.57 -1.01
N TYR A 76 20.03 -6.49 -1.57
CA TYR A 76 19.04 -6.56 -2.64
C TYR A 76 19.53 -7.23 -3.92
N LEU A 77 20.78 -6.97 -4.33
CA LEU A 77 21.33 -7.53 -5.56
C LEU A 77 21.44 -9.06 -5.47
N LEU A 78 22.02 -9.54 -4.38
CA LEU A 78 22.16 -10.99 -4.16
C LEU A 78 20.78 -11.68 -4.03
N TRP A 79 19.79 -11.03 -3.43
CA TRP A 79 18.43 -11.53 -3.43
C TRP A 79 17.85 -11.64 -4.85
N ARG A 80 18.03 -10.61 -5.71
CA ARG A 80 17.54 -10.64 -7.11
C ARG A 80 18.13 -11.80 -7.91
N ILE A 81 19.41 -12.09 -7.70
CA ILE A 81 20.12 -13.19 -8.37
C ILE A 81 19.67 -14.53 -7.76
N GLY A 82 19.76 -14.65 -6.45
CA GLY A 82 19.54 -15.92 -5.75
C GLY A 82 18.11 -16.45 -5.90
N LYS A 83 17.10 -15.58 -5.88
CA LYS A 83 15.70 -15.99 -6.08
C LYS A 83 15.42 -16.63 -7.47
N ARG A 84 16.30 -16.38 -8.46
CA ARG A 84 16.21 -16.96 -9.81
C ARG A 84 16.99 -18.26 -9.95
N LEU A 85 18.06 -18.43 -9.16
CA LEU A 85 19.00 -19.55 -9.28
C LEU A 85 18.74 -20.65 -8.27
N LEU A 86 18.25 -20.30 -7.07
CA LEU A 86 18.12 -21.27 -6.00
C LEU A 86 16.71 -21.89 -5.97
N PRO A 87 16.63 -23.23 -5.77
CA PRO A 87 15.35 -23.91 -5.68
C PRO A 87 14.58 -23.48 -4.42
N ARG A 88 13.25 -23.48 -4.52
CA ARG A 88 12.39 -23.15 -3.38
C ARG A 88 12.51 -24.20 -2.26
N ARG A 89 12.79 -23.79 -1.03
CA ARG A 89 12.73 -24.68 0.14
C ARG A 89 11.26 -24.92 0.56
N LYS A 90 10.96 -26.08 1.14
CA LYS A 90 9.60 -26.43 1.62
C LYS A 90 9.07 -25.48 2.72
N THR A 91 9.97 -24.82 3.44
CA THR A 91 9.66 -23.83 4.48
C THR A 91 9.32 -22.44 3.92
N MET A 92 9.61 -22.18 2.64
CA MET A 92 9.33 -20.88 2.01
C MET A 92 7.90 -20.85 1.47
N CYS A 93 7.15 -19.85 1.88
CA CYS A 93 5.83 -19.51 1.39
C CYS A 93 5.97 -18.31 0.45
N LEU A 94 5.79 -18.53 -0.84
CA LEU A 94 5.83 -17.47 -1.84
C LEU A 94 4.40 -17.06 -2.18
N GLU A 95 4.15 -15.74 -2.25
CA GLU A 95 2.89 -15.23 -2.75
C GLU A 95 2.66 -15.61 -4.21
N SER A 96 1.43 -15.93 -4.56
CA SER A 96 1.04 -16.17 -5.96
C SER A 96 1.24 -14.91 -6.79
N SER A 97 1.82 -15.04 -7.98
CA SER A 97 1.95 -13.93 -8.94
C SER A 97 0.61 -13.35 -9.40
N THR A 98 -0.47 -14.12 -9.25
CA THR A 98 -1.84 -13.71 -9.60
C THR A 98 -2.60 -13.08 -8.43
N PHE A 99 -1.97 -12.81 -7.28
CA PHE A 99 -2.58 -12.30 -6.04
C PHE A 99 -3.72 -13.18 -5.49
N ARG A 100 -3.71 -14.46 -5.81
CA ARG A 100 -4.71 -15.38 -5.26
C ARG A 100 -4.49 -15.54 -3.75
N TYR A 101 -5.53 -15.27 -2.98
CA TYR A 101 -5.55 -15.50 -1.54
C TYR A 101 -5.31 -16.98 -1.22
N ASP A 102 -4.41 -17.24 -0.28
CA ASP A 102 -4.10 -18.57 0.25
C ASP A 102 -4.36 -18.57 1.76
N GLU A 103 -5.51 -19.06 2.17
CA GLU A 103 -5.92 -19.13 3.59
C GLU A 103 -4.90 -19.91 4.43
N SER A 104 -4.23 -20.91 3.84
CA SER A 104 -3.22 -21.70 4.53
C SER A 104 -2.04 -20.88 5.04
N VAL A 105 -1.82 -19.67 4.55
CA VAL A 105 -0.77 -18.74 5.02
C VAL A 105 -0.93 -18.47 6.53
N LEU A 106 -2.16 -18.33 7.00
CA LEU A 106 -2.48 -18.02 8.40
C LEU A 106 -2.58 -19.25 9.30
N THR A 107 -2.55 -20.46 8.75
CA THR A 107 -2.71 -21.72 9.50
C THR A 107 -1.50 -22.66 9.41
N ARG A 108 -0.49 -22.35 8.57
CA ARG A 108 0.69 -23.19 8.37
C ARG A 108 1.57 -23.24 9.61
N GLU A 109 1.59 -24.38 10.25
CA GLU A 109 2.45 -24.65 11.41
C GLU A 109 3.93 -24.79 11.06
N GLY A 110 4.77 -24.78 12.10
CA GLY A 110 6.22 -24.98 12.01
C GLY A 110 6.96 -23.77 11.44
N ASP A 111 8.21 -23.95 11.13
CA ASP A 111 9.07 -22.90 10.61
C ASP A 111 8.65 -22.47 9.20
N ARG A 112 8.39 -21.17 8.98
CA ARG A 112 7.97 -20.62 7.67
C ARG A 112 8.64 -19.29 7.38
N TYR A 113 8.97 -19.08 6.11
CA TYR A 113 9.49 -17.81 5.59
C TYR A 113 8.54 -17.28 4.50
N PHE A 114 7.96 -16.11 4.71
CA PHE A 114 6.96 -15.50 3.83
C PHE A 114 7.63 -14.46 2.93
N ASP A 115 7.65 -14.73 1.62
CA ASP A 115 8.24 -13.86 0.59
C ASP A 115 7.16 -13.45 -0.42
N GLY A 116 6.64 -12.25 -0.28
CA GLY A 116 5.60 -11.67 -1.10
C GLY A 116 5.22 -10.29 -0.60
N TYR A 117 4.24 -9.66 -1.26
CA TYR A 117 3.65 -8.38 -0.81
C TYR A 117 2.41 -8.58 0.05
N TRP A 118 1.69 -9.70 -0.12
CA TRP A 118 0.51 -10.08 0.66
C TRP A 118 -0.59 -9.02 0.62
N GLN A 119 -0.84 -8.49 -0.58
CA GLN A 119 -1.70 -7.34 -0.82
C GLN A 119 -3.18 -7.72 -0.82
N ASP A 120 -3.67 -8.32 0.27
CA ASP A 120 -5.05 -8.72 0.47
C ASP A 120 -5.45 -8.50 1.93
N GLU A 121 -6.52 -7.71 2.17
CA GLU A 121 -6.97 -7.43 3.55
C GLU A 121 -7.36 -8.70 4.32
N ARG A 122 -7.75 -9.79 3.63
CA ARG A 122 -8.11 -11.07 4.26
C ARG A 122 -6.97 -11.66 5.08
N TYR A 123 -5.70 -11.34 4.77
CA TYR A 123 -4.57 -11.79 5.57
C TYR A 123 -4.49 -11.13 6.95
N PHE A 124 -5.19 -10.00 7.17
CA PHE A 124 -5.11 -9.27 8.45
C PHE A 124 -6.46 -8.71 8.93
N LEU A 125 -7.56 -9.06 8.26
CA LEU A 125 -8.88 -8.55 8.62
C LEU A 125 -9.27 -8.97 10.06
N ALA A 126 -8.89 -10.17 10.50
CA ALA A 126 -9.16 -10.65 11.86
C ALA A 126 -8.47 -9.81 12.96
N CYS A 127 -7.34 -9.14 12.63
CA CYS A 127 -6.62 -8.25 13.56
C CYS A 127 -6.68 -6.78 13.12
N ARG A 128 -7.78 -6.38 12.45
CA ARG A 128 -7.98 -5.05 11.86
C ARG A 128 -7.66 -3.90 12.84
N GLU A 129 -8.15 -3.97 14.05
CA GLU A 129 -7.94 -2.94 15.07
C GLU A 129 -6.47 -2.80 15.45
N LYS A 130 -5.74 -3.90 15.53
CA LYS A 130 -4.29 -3.90 15.80
C LYS A 130 -3.52 -3.26 14.65
N VAL A 131 -3.94 -3.52 13.40
CA VAL A 131 -3.35 -2.90 12.21
C VAL A 131 -3.63 -1.40 12.17
N LEU A 132 -4.86 -0.96 12.46
CA LEU A 132 -5.21 0.46 12.56
C LEU A 132 -4.38 1.18 13.61
N LYS A 133 -4.24 0.59 14.79
CA LYS A 133 -3.42 1.12 15.87
C LYS A 133 -1.94 1.20 15.48
N ALA A 134 -1.41 0.17 14.82
CA ALA A 134 -0.03 0.14 14.35
C ALA A 134 0.26 1.24 13.33
N PHE A 135 -0.68 1.53 12.44
CA PHE A 135 -0.51 2.54 11.37
C PHE A 135 -1.13 3.90 11.73
N THR A 136 -1.10 4.25 13.01
CA THR A 136 -1.46 5.60 13.46
C THR A 136 -0.37 6.59 13.08
N PHE A 137 -0.68 7.51 12.19
CA PHE A 137 0.26 8.54 11.75
C PHE A 137 0.59 9.55 12.84
N PRO A 138 1.83 10.06 12.88
CA PRO A 138 2.17 11.18 13.77
C PRO A 138 1.45 12.46 13.32
N ALA A 139 1.16 13.35 14.26
CA ALA A 139 0.49 14.63 13.99
C ALA A 139 1.19 15.43 12.88
N PHE A 140 0.40 16.15 12.10
CA PHE A 140 0.93 17.09 11.11
C PHE A 140 1.68 18.23 11.81
N LYS A 141 2.84 18.59 11.26
CA LYS A 141 3.65 19.72 11.74
C LYS A 141 3.71 20.86 10.71
N ARG A 142 3.64 20.50 9.43
CA ARG A 142 3.74 21.44 8.32
C ARG A 142 2.46 22.26 8.17
N THR A 143 2.60 23.59 8.02
CA THR A 143 1.47 24.53 7.98
C THR A 143 0.49 24.23 6.85
N GLU A 144 0.99 23.85 5.67
CA GLU A 144 0.15 23.53 4.50
C GLU A 144 -0.73 22.30 4.78
N ASN A 145 -0.18 21.25 5.43
CA ASN A 145 -0.95 20.06 5.82
C ASN A 145 -2.03 20.41 6.85
N LEU A 146 -1.68 21.24 7.85
CA LEU A 146 -2.65 21.72 8.85
C LEU A 146 -3.74 22.60 8.24
N SER A 147 -3.36 23.45 7.29
CA SER A 147 -4.32 24.30 6.55
C SER A 147 -5.27 23.47 5.71
N LEU A 148 -4.77 22.45 5.00
CA LEU A 148 -5.61 21.54 4.24
C LEU A 148 -6.54 20.74 5.17
N LEU A 149 -6.01 20.18 6.26
CA LEU A 149 -6.80 19.39 7.21
C LEU A 149 -8.01 20.19 7.76
N ARG A 150 -7.85 21.49 8.04
CA ARG A 150 -8.94 22.36 8.50
C ARG A 150 -10.02 22.63 7.45
N LYS A 151 -9.71 22.45 6.16
CA LYS A 151 -10.64 22.66 5.06
C LYS A 151 -11.40 21.38 4.67
N LEU A 152 -10.90 20.21 5.10
CA LEU A 152 -11.55 18.94 4.81
C LEU A 152 -12.90 18.87 5.55
N ASP A 153 -13.91 18.37 4.86
CA ASP A 153 -15.24 18.12 5.38
C ASP A 153 -15.78 16.75 4.94
N LYS A 154 -17.03 16.47 5.27
CA LYS A 154 -17.72 15.20 4.96
C LYS A 154 -17.90 14.91 3.46
N ASN A 155 -17.61 15.85 2.57
CA ASN A 155 -17.74 15.73 1.12
C ASN A 155 -16.40 15.92 0.39
N SER A 156 -15.29 16.03 1.12
CA SER A 156 -13.96 16.15 0.53
C SER A 156 -13.52 14.84 -0.15
N VAL A 157 -12.98 14.92 -1.37
CA VAL A 157 -12.59 13.78 -2.18
C VAL A 157 -11.08 13.80 -2.45
N ALA A 158 -10.35 12.77 -2.03
CA ALA A 158 -8.96 12.55 -2.44
C ALA A 158 -8.91 11.84 -3.80
N ILE A 159 -8.08 12.32 -4.71
CA ILE A 159 -7.76 11.63 -5.97
C ILE A 159 -6.25 11.37 -6.01
N HIS A 160 -5.86 10.10 -6.05
CA HIS A 160 -4.46 9.72 -6.24
C HIS A 160 -4.20 9.35 -7.70
N VAL A 161 -3.24 10.04 -8.30
CA VAL A 161 -2.80 9.81 -9.68
C VAL A 161 -1.36 9.34 -9.69
N ARG A 162 -1.11 8.10 -10.14
CA ARG A 162 0.22 7.51 -10.26
C ARG A 162 0.57 7.36 -11.72
N ARG A 163 1.56 8.14 -12.18
CA ARG A 163 2.00 8.15 -13.59
C ARG A 163 3.49 7.88 -13.72
N GLY A 164 4.35 8.70 -13.24
CA GLY A 164 5.81 8.69 -13.32
C GLY A 164 6.43 7.34 -13.74
N ASP A 165 6.70 6.48 -12.77
CA ASP A 165 7.28 5.15 -12.97
C ASP A 165 6.30 4.11 -13.62
N TYR A 166 5.02 4.47 -13.82
CA TYR A 166 4.03 3.61 -14.47
C TYR A 166 3.98 3.82 -15.99
N ILE A 167 4.37 5.02 -16.47
CA ILE A 167 4.45 5.31 -17.91
C ILE A 167 5.55 4.44 -18.53
N GLY A 168 5.22 3.71 -19.60
CA GLY A 168 6.14 2.79 -20.27
C GLY A 168 6.37 1.47 -19.53
N ASN A 169 5.81 1.27 -18.35
CA ASN A 169 5.86 -0.02 -17.66
C ASN A 169 4.69 -0.89 -18.11
N GLN A 170 4.99 -1.98 -18.83
CA GLN A 170 3.99 -2.88 -19.40
C GLN A 170 3.01 -3.46 -18.37
N LEU A 171 3.42 -3.60 -17.10
CA LEU A 171 2.57 -4.14 -16.05
C LEU A 171 1.52 -3.14 -15.55
N TYR A 172 1.76 -1.84 -15.66
CA TYR A 172 0.91 -0.82 -15.03
C TYR A 172 0.28 0.18 -16.00
N GLN A 173 0.91 0.40 -17.17
CA GLN A 173 0.47 1.44 -18.11
C GLN A 173 -0.96 1.20 -18.61
N GLY A 174 -1.71 2.28 -18.82
CA GLY A 174 -3.07 2.25 -19.40
C GLY A 174 -4.16 1.71 -18.47
N ILE A 175 -3.85 1.35 -17.20
CA ILE A 175 -4.86 0.90 -16.24
C ILE A 175 -5.59 2.10 -15.64
N CYS A 176 -4.83 3.07 -15.12
CA CYS A 176 -5.36 4.31 -14.58
C CYS A 176 -4.97 5.46 -15.53
N ASP A 177 -5.55 5.45 -16.71
CA ASP A 177 -5.41 6.48 -17.72
C ASP A 177 -6.45 7.62 -17.55
N PHE A 178 -6.53 8.49 -18.52
CA PHE A 178 -7.48 9.59 -18.51
C PHE A 178 -8.94 9.11 -18.41
N ASP A 179 -9.32 8.09 -19.19
CA ASP A 179 -10.70 7.59 -19.21
C ASP A 179 -11.10 6.98 -17.86
N TYR A 180 -10.16 6.27 -17.18
CA TYR A 180 -10.39 5.80 -15.83
C TYR A 180 -10.70 6.95 -14.86
N TYR A 181 -9.86 8.00 -14.82
CA TYR A 181 -10.07 9.10 -13.89
C TYR A 181 -11.32 9.90 -14.21
N ARG A 182 -11.63 10.12 -15.48
CA ARG A 182 -12.87 10.77 -15.90
C ARG A 182 -14.08 9.99 -15.40
N ALA A 183 -14.15 8.69 -15.69
CA ALA A 183 -15.25 7.83 -15.26
C ALA A 183 -15.33 7.74 -13.72
N ALA A 184 -14.19 7.72 -13.01
CA ALA A 184 -14.14 7.70 -11.55
C ALA A 184 -14.68 8.99 -10.93
N ILE A 185 -14.34 10.16 -11.49
CA ILE A 185 -14.85 11.46 -11.04
C ILE A 185 -16.37 11.54 -11.30
N GLU A 186 -16.82 11.21 -12.49
CA GLU A 186 -18.25 11.16 -12.84
C GLU A 186 -19.01 10.22 -11.89
N LYS A 187 -18.47 9.01 -11.66
CA LYS A 187 -19.06 8.03 -10.76
C LYS A 187 -19.09 8.51 -9.31
N MET A 188 -18.03 9.15 -8.80
CA MET A 188 -18.00 9.74 -7.46
C MET A 188 -19.12 10.76 -7.29
N CYS A 189 -19.33 11.63 -8.30
CA CYS A 189 -20.38 12.65 -8.29
C CYS A 189 -21.80 12.07 -8.30
N THR A 190 -22.00 10.79 -8.60
CA THR A 190 -23.31 10.12 -8.44
C THR A 190 -23.58 9.69 -6.99
N TYR A 191 -22.56 9.57 -6.16
CA TYR A 191 -22.70 9.19 -4.75
C TYR A 191 -22.71 10.40 -3.81
N VAL A 192 -21.90 11.41 -4.14
CA VAL A 192 -21.70 12.58 -3.28
C VAL A 192 -21.63 13.84 -4.14
N THR A 193 -21.94 15.00 -3.54
CA THR A 193 -21.62 16.31 -4.13
C THR A 193 -20.30 16.78 -3.52
N PRO A 194 -19.17 16.66 -4.24
CA PRO A 194 -17.87 17.04 -3.67
C PRO A 194 -17.83 18.52 -3.28
N SER A 195 -17.37 18.80 -2.06
CA SER A 195 -17.08 20.16 -1.59
C SER A 195 -15.72 20.64 -2.09
N MET A 196 -14.79 19.70 -2.28
CA MET A 196 -13.46 19.94 -2.81
C MET A 196 -12.82 18.63 -3.29
N PHE A 197 -11.85 18.78 -4.18
CA PHE A 197 -10.96 17.71 -4.60
C PHE A 197 -9.52 17.96 -4.12
N CYS A 198 -8.89 16.96 -3.50
CA CYS A 198 -7.49 16.99 -3.13
C CYS A 198 -6.74 16.03 -4.06
N ILE A 199 -5.85 16.56 -4.91
CA ILE A 199 -5.11 15.79 -5.91
C ILE A 199 -3.71 15.49 -5.37
N PHE A 200 -3.38 14.21 -5.34
CA PHE A 200 -2.07 13.66 -4.94
C PHE A 200 -1.45 12.97 -6.15
N SER A 201 -0.32 13.45 -6.64
CA SER A 201 0.30 12.90 -7.85
C SER A 201 1.79 13.17 -7.93
N ASN A 202 2.49 12.28 -8.61
CA ASN A 202 3.85 12.51 -9.08
C ASN A 202 3.91 13.18 -10.48
N ASP A 203 2.74 13.56 -11.04
CA ASP A 203 2.59 14.28 -12.32
C ASP A 203 1.44 15.29 -12.22
N ILE A 204 1.66 16.35 -11.46
CA ILE A 204 0.65 17.40 -11.22
C ILE A 204 0.28 18.15 -12.50
N ALA A 205 1.26 18.41 -13.38
CA ALA A 205 0.99 19.10 -14.64
C ALA A 205 -0.01 18.33 -15.50
N TRP A 206 0.12 17.03 -15.59
CA TRP A 206 -0.86 16.18 -16.26
C TRP A 206 -2.25 16.28 -15.61
N CYS A 207 -2.33 16.27 -14.29
CA CYS A 207 -3.61 16.38 -13.57
C CYS A 207 -4.29 17.73 -13.86
N GLN A 208 -3.53 18.81 -13.87
CA GLN A 208 -4.05 20.15 -14.20
C GLN A 208 -4.59 20.21 -15.63
N THR A 209 -3.84 19.67 -16.59
CA THR A 209 -4.24 19.72 -18.00
C THR A 209 -5.45 18.84 -18.30
N HIS A 210 -5.50 17.63 -17.73
CA HIS A 210 -6.48 16.63 -18.16
C HIS A 210 -7.68 16.49 -17.22
N LEU A 211 -7.50 16.64 -15.90
CA LEU A 211 -8.57 16.40 -14.93
C LEU A 211 -9.34 17.67 -14.55
N GLN A 212 -8.67 18.84 -14.51
CA GLN A 212 -9.28 20.11 -14.11
C GLN A 212 -10.64 20.39 -14.78
N PRO A 213 -10.86 20.14 -16.08
CA PRO A 213 -12.16 20.42 -16.72
C PRO A 213 -13.34 19.60 -16.16
N TYR A 214 -13.06 18.47 -15.52
CA TYR A 214 -14.07 17.55 -14.96
C TYR A 214 -14.32 17.78 -13.46
N LEU A 215 -13.47 18.54 -12.81
CA LEU A 215 -13.53 18.83 -11.36
C LEU A 215 -14.38 20.09 -11.13
N LYS A 216 -15.67 19.90 -10.84
CA LYS A 216 -16.64 20.99 -10.68
C LYS A 216 -16.71 21.59 -9.27
N ALA A 217 -15.73 21.32 -8.43
CA ALA A 217 -15.57 21.87 -7.09
C ALA A 217 -14.14 22.42 -6.94
N PRO A 218 -13.84 23.22 -5.90
CA PRO A 218 -12.48 23.67 -5.60
C PRO A 218 -11.47 22.55 -5.59
N VAL A 219 -10.29 22.78 -6.18
CA VAL A 219 -9.22 21.79 -6.32
C VAL A 219 -7.99 22.25 -5.57
N ILE A 220 -7.41 21.37 -4.77
CA ILE A 220 -6.11 21.55 -4.13
C ILE A 220 -5.14 20.49 -4.64
N TYR A 221 -4.08 20.93 -5.31
CA TYR A 221 -2.98 20.07 -5.73
C TYR A 221 -1.93 20.00 -4.62
N VAL A 222 -1.78 18.82 -4.02
CA VAL A 222 -0.82 18.61 -2.93
C VAL A 222 0.55 18.34 -3.52
N THR A 223 1.46 19.31 -3.40
CA THR A 223 2.80 19.27 -4.01
C THR A 223 3.95 19.40 -3.02
N TRP A 224 3.63 19.63 -1.75
CA TRP A 224 4.61 20.02 -0.73
C TRP A 224 5.17 18.87 0.11
N ASN A 225 4.56 17.68 0.07
CA ASN A 225 5.04 16.52 0.81
C ASN A 225 5.97 15.69 -0.09
N THR A 226 7.27 15.90 0.01
CA THR A 226 8.27 15.24 -0.84
C THR A 226 9.31 14.45 -0.04
N GLY A 227 10.03 13.55 -0.69
CA GLY A 227 11.09 12.75 -0.07
C GLY A 227 10.59 11.95 1.11
N THR A 228 11.24 12.07 2.25
CA THR A 228 10.89 11.34 3.48
C THR A 228 9.54 11.74 4.07
N GLU A 229 8.97 12.88 3.69
CA GLU A 229 7.65 13.33 4.12
C GLU A 229 6.52 12.93 3.16
N SER A 230 6.82 12.23 2.05
CA SER A 230 5.80 11.81 1.07
C SER A 230 4.68 10.94 1.67
N TYR A 231 4.92 10.25 2.79
CA TYR A 231 3.88 9.51 3.50
C TYR A 231 2.73 10.38 4.02
N ARG A 232 2.95 11.70 4.17
CA ARG A 232 1.92 12.67 4.54
C ARG A 232 0.79 12.76 3.51
N ASP A 233 1.07 12.45 2.26
CA ASP A 233 0.03 12.36 1.24
C ASP A 233 -0.94 11.20 1.53
N MET A 234 -0.42 10.04 1.92
CA MET A 234 -1.25 8.92 2.36
C MET A 234 -2.06 9.29 3.60
N GLN A 235 -1.45 9.98 4.55
CA GLN A 235 -2.15 10.50 5.75
C GLN A 235 -3.26 11.47 5.38
N LEU A 236 -3.03 12.44 4.50
CA LEU A 236 -4.06 13.39 4.03
C LEU A 236 -5.16 12.67 3.25
N MET A 237 -4.83 11.69 2.39
CA MET A 237 -5.82 10.87 1.71
C MET A 237 -6.73 10.14 2.69
N SER A 238 -6.19 9.66 3.83
CA SER A 238 -6.99 9.01 4.86
C SER A 238 -7.86 9.97 5.68
N CYS A 239 -7.56 11.27 5.64
CA CYS A 239 -8.36 12.32 6.29
C CYS A 239 -9.48 12.86 5.39
N CYS A 240 -9.42 12.67 4.07
CA CYS A 240 -10.53 13.03 3.18
C CYS A 240 -11.74 12.12 3.43
N ALA A 241 -12.94 12.59 3.09
CA ALA A 241 -14.16 11.80 3.30
C ALA A 241 -14.27 10.62 2.31
N HIS A 242 -13.85 10.81 1.06
CA HIS A 242 -13.95 9.83 -0.02
C HIS A 242 -12.64 9.72 -0.80
N ASN A 243 -12.47 8.63 -1.56
CA ASN A 243 -11.21 8.36 -2.23
C ASN A 243 -11.42 7.82 -3.66
N ILE A 244 -10.71 8.38 -4.62
CA ILE A 244 -10.47 7.78 -5.95
C ILE A 244 -9.00 7.36 -5.97
N ILE A 245 -8.72 6.07 -6.16
CA ILE A 245 -7.37 5.53 -6.04
C ILE A 245 -6.80 5.05 -7.38
N ALA A 246 -5.49 5.13 -7.52
CA ALA A 246 -4.77 4.43 -8.58
C ALA A 246 -4.58 2.94 -8.23
N ASN A 247 -4.07 2.14 -9.18
CA ASN A 247 -3.57 0.78 -8.96
C ASN A 247 -2.25 0.77 -8.15
N SER A 248 -2.29 1.35 -6.96
CA SER A 248 -1.12 1.58 -6.11
C SER A 248 -1.40 1.20 -4.67
N SER A 249 -0.53 0.37 -4.07
CA SER A 249 -0.60 0.03 -2.64
C SER A 249 -0.56 1.26 -1.73
N PHE A 250 0.05 2.35 -2.19
CA PHE A 250 0.09 3.61 -1.44
C PHE A 250 -1.31 4.22 -1.29
N SER A 251 -2.05 4.40 -2.37
CA SER A 251 -3.43 4.92 -2.30
C SER A 251 -4.43 3.92 -1.77
N TRP A 252 -4.16 2.62 -1.92
CA TRP A 252 -4.96 1.58 -1.29
C TRP A 252 -4.99 1.78 0.24
N TRP A 253 -3.80 1.97 0.86
CA TRP A 253 -3.72 2.24 2.29
C TRP A 253 -4.33 3.59 2.68
N GLY A 254 -4.17 4.64 1.88
CA GLY A 254 -4.83 5.92 2.12
C GLY A 254 -6.35 5.78 2.23
N ALA A 255 -6.96 4.99 1.35
CA ALA A 255 -8.40 4.71 1.36
C ALA A 255 -8.81 3.71 2.47
N TRP A 256 -7.98 2.69 2.76
CA TRP A 256 -8.28 1.70 3.78
C TRP A 256 -8.23 2.30 5.20
N LEU A 257 -7.25 3.15 5.46
CA LEU A 257 -7.08 3.86 6.74
C LEU A 257 -8.09 5.00 6.95
N ASN A 258 -8.83 5.41 5.93
CA ASN A 258 -9.92 6.37 6.08
C ASN A 258 -11.01 5.79 6.99
N GLN A 259 -11.29 6.44 8.11
CA GLN A 259 -12.25 5.98 9.12
C GLN A 259 -13.67 6.51 8.93
N ASN A 260 -13.96 7.27 7.85
CA ASN A 260 -15.34 7.67 7.56
C ASN A 260 -16.18 6.42 7.23
N SER A 261 -17.18 6.15 8.06
CA SER A 261 -18.10 5.00 7.86
C SER A 261 -18.94 5.11 6.59
N ALA A 262 -19.17 6.34 6.10
CA ALA A 262 -19.92 6.63 4.88
C ALA A 262 -18.99 6.83 3.66
N LYS A 263 -17.69 6.48 3.77
CA LYS A 263 -16.74 6.68 2.67
C LYS A 263 -17.16 5.92 1.41
N VAL A 264 -17.04 6.59 0.28
CA VAL A 264 -17.05 5.98 -1.05
C VAL A 264 -15.62 5.86 -1.52
N VAL A 265 -15.20 4.67 -1.92
CA VAL A 265 -13.89 4.44 -2.53
C VAL A 265 -14.08 3.90 -3.93
N ILE A 266 -13.50 4.58 -4.91
CA ILE A 266 -13.49 4.14 -6.31
C ILE A 266 -12.08 3.64 -6.65
N ALA A 267 -12.00 2.45 -7.21
CA ALA A 267 -10.77 1.76 -7.54
C ALA A 267 -10.83 1.16 -8.97
N PRO A 268 -9.70 1.00 -9.65
CA PRO A 268 -9.68 0.37 -10.96
C PRO A 268 -9.96 -1.13 -10.84
N LYS A 269 -10.76 -1.68 -11.79
CA LYS A 269 -11.03 -3.13 -11.87
C LYS A 269 -9.77 -3.97 -12.09
N ARG A 270 -8.83 -3.43 -12.85
CA ARG A 270 -7.55 -4.07 -13.14
C ARG A 270 -6.47 -3.45 -12.28
N TRP A 271 -5.59 -4.29 -11.74
CA TRP A 271 -4.45 -3.82 -10.94
C TRP A 271 -3.13 -3.93 -11.69
N LEU A 272 -2.99 -5.00 -12.46
CA LEU A 272 -1.85 -5.29 -13.33
C LEU A 272 -2.33 -5.74 -14.72
N ASN A 273 -1.53 -5.48 -15.73
CA ASN A 273 -1.69 -6.02 -17.07
C ASN A 273 -1.14 -7.46 -17.13
N MET A 274 -1.77 -8.35 -16.39
CA MET A 274 -1.45 -9.77 -16.36
C MET A 274 -2.74 -10.57 -16.51
N ASP A 275 -2.70 -11.63 -17.32
CA ASP A 275 -3.81 -12.54 -17.45
C ASP A 275 -4.10 -13.26 -16.12
N ASN A 276 -5.37 -13.44 -15.81
CA ASN A 276 -5.85 -14.09 -14.58
C ASN A 276 -5.40 -13.40 -13.27
N CYS A 277 -4.89 -12.17 -13.32
CA CYS A 277 -4.61 -11.38 -12.14
C CYS A 277 -5.92 -10.85 -11.54
N GLN A 278 -6.30 -11.36 -10.36
CA GLN A 278 -7.46 -10.90 -9.61
C GLN A 278 -6.98 -10.19 -8.35
N PHE A 279 -6.58 -8.93 -8.49
CA PHE A 279 -6.17 -8.16 -7.31
C PHE A 279 -7.35 -8.00 -6.35
N PRO A 280 -7.21 -8.42 -5.08
CA PRO A 280 -8.31 -8.41 -4.13
C PRO A 280 -8.52 -7.01 -3.57
N LEU A 281 -9.53 -6.32 -4.09
CA LEU A 281 -10.02 -5.07 -3.52
C LEU A 281 -11.11 -5.36 -2.50
N PRO A 282 -11.21 -4.58 -1.40
CA PRO A 282 -12.31 -4.68 -0.45
C PRO A 282 -13.67 -4.71 -1.15
N ALA A 283 -14.57 -5.56 -0.66
CA ALA A 283 -15.88 -5.77 -1.30
C ALA A 283 -16.75 -4.51 -1.32
N SER A 284 -16.56 -3.62 -0.34
CA SER A 284 -17.27 -2.34 -0.24
C SER A 284 -16.79 -1.27 -1.23
N TRP A 285 -15.69 -1.49 -1.97
CA TRP A 285 -15.16 -0.52 -2.90
C TRP A 285 -15.81 -0.65 -4.27
N VAL A 286 -16.09 0.49 -4.89
CA VAL A 286 -16.64 0.57 -6.25
C VAL A 286 -15.52 0.33 -7.25
N LYS A 287 -15.68 -0.67 -8.12
CA LYS A 287 -14.69 -1.07 -9.13
C LYS A 287 -15.15 -0.60 -10.51
N ILE A 288 -14.35 0.14 -11.21
CA ILE A 288 -14.66 0.63 -12.57
C ILE A 288 -13.51 0.36 -13.54
#